data_22dfe77f6b55b991f477d2086109de8a
#
_entry.id   22dfe77f6b55b991f477d2086109de8a
#
_cell.length_a   1.000
_cell.length_b   1.000
_cell.length_c   1.000
_cell.angle_alpha   90.00
_cell.angle_beta   90.00
_cell.angle_gamma   90.00
#
_symmetry.space_group_name_H-M   'P 1'
#
loop_
_entity.id
_entity.type
_entity.pdbx_description
1 polymer ?
#
loop_
_entity_poly.entity_id
_entity_poly.type
_entity_poly.pdbx_seq_one_letter_code
_entity_poly.pdbx_strand_id
1 'polypeptide(L)'
;MTRMTTRRDALQLFGEIEWFVTPASMNKLLIANRGEIAVRIIRACREMGISPVAVYSDCDRTALHVRLADEAYAIGPSAPRESYLRIDRILDAAVRSGADAVHPGYGFLAENEQFATAVRDAGLTFVGPSAHAIETLGSKTAARTAARRVGVPVVPGIEDPLGADVGDEAIAGIAKAIGYPLLVKAVAGGGGKGMRAVSDPVDLPHAIRAARSEAEASFGDAAVYLERRLTRPRHIEVQLLGDSHGTVLPFVERECSIQRRHQKVVEETPSLAVSPALRSKMASAAAAVAKAVGYSNAGTIEFLLDEDGQFYFLEMNTRLQVEHPITEMVTGLDLVRWQIRLAGGERLDLDPESLVRPDGHAIECRIYAEDPDSGFLPSPGRILELRTPGGPGIRDDSGASAGLDVPIFYDPMISKLIAWAGDRPHAIQRMRRALREYVVAGIKTTIPFFDWLLDEPAFVEGRFHTTYLDEVLAARNGRPFGEASADVEELAAIAVALQAALGTADAISAATPANRAYVANPSSAKPVHPSVDSIQPLGRWKSAARAEGLRNL
;
A
#
# COMPACT_ATOMS: atom_id res chain seq x y z
N MET A 1 43.18 34.14 -25.85
CA MET A 1 42.84 33.02 -26.75
C MET A 1 43.83 31.88 -26.46
N THR A 2 43.51 31.01 -25.55
CA THR A 2 44.31 29.82 -25.23
C THR A 2 43.48 28.59 -25.60
N ARG A 3 43.96 27.81 -26.54
CA ARG A 3 43.29 26.63 -27.11
C ARG A 3 43.17 25.54 -26.06
N MET A 4 41.94 25.05 -25.82
CA MET A 4 41.68 23.78 -25.15
C MET A 4 42.20 22.64 -26.05
N THR A 5 43.15 21.87 -25.57
CA THR A 5 43.90 20.91 -26.41
C THR A 5 43.72 19.45 -26.05
N THR A 6 42.88 19.00 -25.12
CA THR A 6 42.64 17.56 -25.04
C THR A 6 41.28 17.23 -24.41
N ARG A 7 40.71 16.09 -24.83
CA ARG A 7 39.49 15.45 -24.30
C ARG A 7 39.58 15.11 -22.78
N ARG A 8 40.79 15.17 -22.22
CA ARG A 8 41.09 14.95 -20.80
C ARG A 8 40.78 16.16 -19.92
N ASP A 9 40.93 17.38 -20.44
CA ASP A 9 40.72 18.61 -19.67
C ASP A 9 39.22 18.93 -19.50
N ALA A 10 38.33 18.41 -20.38
CA ALA A 10 36.90 18.52 -20.27
C ALA A 10 36.30 17.57 -19.21
N LEU A 11 36.98 16.48 -18.89
CA LEU A 11 36.51 15.50 -17.87
C LEU A 11 36.87 15.91 -16.43
N GLN A 12 37.81 16.85 -16.24
CA GLN A 12 38.13 17.37 -14.91
C GLN A 12 37.25 18.55 -14.46
N LEU A 13 36.49 19.16 -15.36
CA LEU A 13 35.55 20.27 -15.06
C LEU A 13 34.13 19.81 -14.74
N PHE A 14 33.76 18.58 -15.11
CA PHE A 14 32.54 17.91 -14.64
C PHE A 14 33.04 16.86 -13.67
N GLY A 15 32.90 17.15 -12.37
CA GLY A 15 33.18 16.18 -11.30
C GLY A 15 32.65 14.81 -11.70
N GLU A 16 33.43 13.76 -11.46
CA GLU A 16 33.15 12.39 -11.81
C GLU A 16 31.68 12.12 -11.55
N ILE A 17 30.88 11.98 -12.63
CA ILE A 17 29.58 11.36 -12.52
C ILE A 17 29.92 9.94 -12.08
N GLU A 18 29.83 9.68 -10.78
CA GLU A 18 29.88 8.32 -10.23
C GLU A 18 28.81 7.50 -10.96
N TRP A 19 29.24 6.77 -11.96
CA TRP A 19 28.46 5.71 -12.55
C TRP A 19 28.16 4.75 -11.41
N PHE A 20 26.92 4.72 -10.97
CA PHE A 20 26.42 3.86 -9.92
C PHE A 20 27.02 2.47 -10.10
N VAL A 21 27.91 2.09 -9.19
CA VAL A 21 28.43 0.73 -9.12
C VAL A 21 27.23 -0.13 -8.73
N THR A 22 26.75 -0.92 -9.67
CA THR A 22 25.81 -2.02 -9.38
C THR A 22 26.46 -2.88 -8.30
N PRO A 23 25.73 -3.31 -7.26
CA PRO A 23 26.26 -4.29 -6.31
C PRO A 23 26.88 -5.44 -7.09
N ALA A 24 28.08 -5.86 -6.72
CA ALA A 24 29.01 -6.65 -7.53
C ALA A 24 28.50 -8.00 -8.07
N SER A 25 27.22 -8.32 -7.95
CA SER A 25 26.64 -9.61 -8.38
C SER A 25 25.16 -9.61 -8.75
N MET A 26 24.44 -8.47 -8.80
CA MET A 26 23.01 -8.48 -9.08
C MET A 26 22.72 -7.88 -10.46
N ASN A 27 22.52 -8.74 -11.47
CA ASN A 27 22.22 -8.33 -12.87
C ASN A 27 20.77 -8.49 -13.24
N LYS A 28 20.06 -9.41 -12.57
CA LYS A 28 18.67 -9.74 -12.86
C LYS A 28 17.87 -9.94 -11.58
N LEU A 29 16.73 -9.26 -11.47
CA LEU A 29 15.90 -9.28 -10.27
C LEU A 29 14.46 -9.69 -10.61
N LEU A 30 13.96 -10.76 -9.96
CA LEU A 30 12.56 -11.14 -10.04
C LEU A 30 11.73 -10.36 -9.02
N ILE A 31 10.59 -9.82 -9.48
CA ILE A 31 9.66 -9.05 -8.67
C ILE A 31 8.47 -9.95 -8.32
N ALA A 32 8.44 -10.44 -7.07
CA ALA A 32 7.40 -11.33 -6.57
C ALA A 32 6.15 -10.55 -6.12
N ASN A 33 5.68 -9.66 -6.99
CA ASN A 33 4.54 -8.78 -6.71
C ASN A 33 3.89 -8.30 -8.02
N ARG A 34 2.82 -7.48 -7.91
CA ARG A 34 2.02 -6.95 -9.00
C ARG A 34 1.69 -5.47 -8.83
N GLY A 35 0.96 -4.93 -9.81
CA GLY A 35 0.38 -3.59 -9.69
C GLY A 35 1.43 -2.49 -9.64
N GLU A 36 1.12 -1.43 -8.89
CA GLU A 36 1.94 -0.22 -8.85
C GLU A 36 3.32 -0.48 -8.24
N ILE A 37 3.42 -1.33 -7.19
CA ILE A 37 4.71 -1.62 -6.56
C ILE A 37 5.64 -2.39 -7.48
N ALA A 38 5.10 -3.31 -8.29
CA ALA A 38 5.93 -3.99 -9.29
C ALA A 38 6.44 -3.01 -10.35
N VAL A 39 5.60 -2.06 -10.81
CA VAL A 39 6.03 -0.98 -11.71
C VAL A 39 7.10 -0.10 -11.06
N ARG A 40 6.94 0.23 -9.79
CA ARG A 40 7.91 1.03 -9.00
C ARG A 40 9.28 0.35 -8.93
N ILE A 41 9.29 -0.96 -8.64
CA ILE A 41 10.54 -1.74 -8.57
C ILE A 41 11.18 -1.89 -9.96
N ILE A 42 10.38 -2.14 -11.01
CA ILE A 42 10.88 -2.21 -12.40
C ILE A 42 11.61 -0.93 -12.78
N ARG A 43 11.06 0.25 -12.45
CA ARG A 43 11.68 1.54 -12.73
C ARG A 43 13.04 1.65 -12.02
N ALA A 44 13.10 1.31 -10.73
CA ALA A 44 14.36 1.32 -9.97
C ALA A 44 15.40 0.36 -10.57
N CYS A 45 15.00 -0.87 -10.93
CA CYS A 45 15.90 -1.83 -11.59
C CYS A 45 16.50 -1.27 -12.87
N ARG A 46 15.67 -0.69 -13.74
CA ARG A 46 16.14 -0.11 -15.01
C ARG A 46 17.13 1.04 -14.82
N GLU A 47 16.85 1.92 -13.86
CA GLU A 47 17.76 3.03 -13.51
C GLU A 47 19.09 2.54 -12.90
N MET A 48 19.09 1.35 -12.31
CA MET A 48 20.29 0.70 -11.77
C MET A 48 20.98 -0.23 -12.77
N GLY A 49 20.44 -0.38 -14.00
CA GLY A 49 21.00 -1.30 -14.99
C GLY A 49 20.74 -2.78 -14.68
N ILE A 50 19.75 -3.09 -13.83
CA ILE A 50 19.34 -4.44 -13.45
C ILE A 50 18.15 -4.86 -14.32
N SER A 51 18.18 -6.05 -14.92
CA SER A 51 17.09 -6.58 -15.73
C SER A 51 15.91 -7.03 -14.85
N PRO A 52 14.71 -6.39 -14.96
CA PRO A 52 13.56 -6.75 -14.16
C PRO A 52 12.79 -7.92 -14.77
N VAL A 53 12.48 -8.92 -13.94
CA VAL A 53 11.63 -10.07 -14.28
C VAL A 53 10.31 -9.94 -13.51
N ALA A 54 9.18 -9.92 -14.23
CA ALA A 54 7.86 -9.92 -13.62
C ALA A 54 7.29 -11.33 -13.49
N VAL A 55 6.41 -11.53 -12.50
CA VAL A 55 5.51 -12.68 -12.44
C VAL A 55 4.07 -12.20 -12.58
N TYR A 56 3.18 -13.04 -13.12
CA TYR A 56 1.79 -12.67 -13.30
C TYR A 56 0.82 -13.86 -13.18
N SER A 57 -0.36 -13.58 -12.60
CA SER A 57 -1.52 -14.47 -12.64
C SER A 57 -2.31 -14.27 -13.92
N ASP A 58 -3.27 -15.15 -14.22
CA ASP A 58 -4.02 -15.11 -15.48
C ASP A 58 -4.69 -13.76 -15.76
N CYS A 59 -5.28 -13.10 -14.73
CA CYS A 59 -5.92 -11.78 -14.90
C CYS A 59 -4.91 -10.63 -15.07
N ASP A 60 -3.66 -10.82 -14.70
CA ASP A 60 -2.61 -9.81 -14.84
C ASP A 60 -1.78 -9.93 -16.12
N ARG A 61 -2.10 -10.88 -17.00
CA ARG A 61 -1.34 -11.15 -18.25
C ARG A 61 -1.04 -9.91 -19.08
N THR A 62 -1.94 -8.93 -19.10
CA THR A 62 -1.80 -7.68 -19.85
C THR A 62 -1.51 -6.47 -18.95
N ALA A 63 -1.27 -6.69 -17.67
CA ALA A 63 -1.02 -5.62 -16.70
C ALA A 63 0.24 -4.82 -17.04
N LEU A 64 0.29 -3.58 -16.53
CA LEU A 64 1.37 -2.64 -16.87
C LEU A 64 2.76 -3.18 -16.46
N HIS A 65 2.88 -3.79 -15.28
CA HIS A 65 4.15 -4.36 -14.81
C HIS A 65 4.67 -5.49 -15.71
N VAL A 66 3.76 -6.31 -16.29
CA VAL A 66 4.13 -7.37 -17.24
C VAL A 66 4.68 -6.78 -18.56
N ARG A 67 4.06 -5.70 -19.03
CA ARG A 67 4.50 -5.00 -20.25
C ARG A 67 5.80 -4.22 -20.09
N LEU A 68 6.09 -3.79 -18.87
CA LEU A 68 7.28 -2.99 -18.55
C LEU A 68 8.49 -3.85 -18.19
N ALA A 69 8.34 -5.08 -17.72
CA ALA A 69 9.46 -5.96 -17.40
C ALA A 69 10.17 -6.44 -18.69
N ASP A 70 11.43 -6.85 -18.56
CA ASP A 70 12.20 -7.42 -19.69
C ASP A 70 11.78 -8.86 -19.97
N GLU A 71 11.41 -9.60 -18.90
CA GLU A 71 10.85 -10.94 -18.96
C GLU A 71 9.65 -11.04 -18.03
N ALA A 72 8.70 -11.93 -18.35
CA ALA A 72 7.54 -12.18 -17.52
C ALA A 72 7.12 -13.65 -17.52
N TYR A 73 6.80 -14.19 -16.34
CA TYR A 73 6.46 -15.60 -16.13
C TYR A 73 5.07 -15.77 -15.53
N ALA A 74 4.26 -16.63 -16.15
CA ALA A 74 2.95 -17.01 -15.60
C ALA A 74 3.13 -17.87 -14.35
N ILE A 75 2.44 -17.51 -13.24
CA ILE A 75 2.49 -18.23 -11.97
C ILE A 75 1.15 -18.87 -11.59
N GLY A 76 0.14 -18.83 -12.47
CA GLY A 76 -1.10 -19.58 -12.31
C GLY A 76 -2.37 -18.75 -12.37
N PRO A 77 -3.49 -19.32 -11.89
CA PRO A 77 -4.81 -18.70 -11.89
C PRO A 77 -4.87 -17.36 -11.15
N SER A 78 -5.98 -16.63 -11.32
CA SER A 78 -6.14 -15.26 -10.80
C SER A 78 -6.20 -15.19 -9.28
N ALA A 79 -6.64 -16.24 -8.58
CA ALA A 79 -6.71 -16.24 -7.12
C ALA A 79 -5.29 -16.18 -6.48
N PRO A 80 -5.05 -15.31 -5.48
CA PRO A 80 -3.73 -15.16 -4.83
C PRO A 80 -3.15 -16.47 -4.32
N ARG A 81 -3.97 -17.33 -3.70
CA ARG A 81 -3.55 -18.64 -3.16
C ARG A 81 -3.07 -19.61 -4.23
N GLU A 82 -3.43 -19.40 -5.47
CA GLU A 82 -3.05 -20.24 -6.62
C GLU A 82 -1.95 -19.59 -7.46
N SER A 83 -1.47 -18.40 -7.11
CA SER A 83 -0.49 -17.61 -7.86
C SER A 83 0.51 -16.90 -6.95
N TYR A 84 0.28 -15.65 -6.56
CA TYR A 84 1.24 -14.80 -5.82
C TYR A 84 1.57 -15.30 -4.41
N LEU A 85 0.80 -16.20 -3.83
CA LEU A 85 1.09 -16.87 -2.55
C LEU A 85 1.71 -18.26 -2.71
N ARG A 86 2.08 -18.66 -3.94
CA ARG A 86 2.72 -19.93 -4.27
C ARG A 86 4.23 -19.76 -4.33
N ILE A 87 4.91 -20.06 -3.23
CA ILE A 87 6.37 -19.99 -3.10
C ILE A 87 7.05 -20.84 -4.18
N ASP A 88 6.58 -22.05 -4.40
CA ASP A 88 7.11 -22.98 -5.39
C ASP A 88 7.06 -22.42 -6.83
N ARG A 89 5.97 -21.76 -7.22
CA ARG A 89 5.83 -21.18 -8.56
C ARG A 89 6.68 -19.92 -8.75
N ILE A 90 6.83 -19.12 -7.71
CA ILE A 90 7.70 -17.93 -7.76
C ILE A 90 9.16 -18.36 -7.87
N LEU A 91 9.58 -19.36 -7.10
CA LEU A 91 10.94 -19.91 -7.18
C LEU A 91 11.22 -20.58 -8.52
N ASP A 92 10.27 -21.36 -9.10
CA ASP A 92 10.40 -21.91 -10.45
C ASP A 92 10.63 -20.79 -11.47
N ALA A 93 9.84 -19.71 -11.40
CA ALA A 93 10.04 -18.55 -12.26
C ALA A 93 11.41 -17.89 -12.08
N ALA A 94 11.90 -17.77 -10.84
CA ALA A 94 13.20 -17.20 -10.53
C ALA A 94 14.36 -18.05 -11.11
N VAL A 95 14.29 -19.38 -10.93
CA VAL A 95 15.29 -20.30 -11.48
C VAL A 95 15.27 -20.28 -13.01
N ARG A 96 14.09 -20.35 -13.62
CA ARG A 96 13.93 -20.36 -15.09
C ARG A 96 14.38 -19.06 -15.75
N SER A 97 14.20 -17.93 -15.09
CA SER A 97 14.67 -16.64 -15.60
C SER A 97 16.17 -16.43 -15.39
N GLY A 98 16.82 -17.22 -14.54
CA GLY A 98 18.19 -17.01 -14.13
C GLY A 98 18.35 -15.69 -13.31
N ALA A 99 17.34 -15.35 -12.48
CA ALA A 99 17.43 -14.20 -11.59
C ALA A 99 18.47 -14.42 -10.49
N ASP A 100 19.15 -13.35 -10.10
CA ASP A 100 20.12 -13.34 -9.00
C ASP A 100 19.45 -13.03 -7.66
N ALA A 101 18.32 -12.35 -7.71
CA ALA A 101 17.60 -11.85 -6.55
C ALA A 101 16.09 -11.85 -6.72
N VAL A 102 15.38 -11.81 -5.60
CA VAL A 102 13.91 -11.70 -5.53
C VAL A 102 13.53 -10.52 -4.64
N HIS A 103 12.72 -9.61 -5.17
CA HIS A 103 12.13 -8.49 -4.41
C HIS A 103 10.66 -8.79 -4.14
N PRO A 104 10.23 -8.90 -2.87
CA PRO A 104 8.86 -9.24 -2.54
C PRO A 104 7.87 -8.07 -2.64
N GLY A 105 8.35 -6.83 -2.75
CA GLY A 105 7.52 -5.62 -2.64
C GLY A 105 6.92 -5.46 -1.25
N TYR A 106 5.59 -5.30 -1.17
CA TYR A 106 4.79 -5.32 0.05
C TYR A 106 3.51 -6.14 -0.15
N GLY A 107 2.87 -6.60 0.96
CA GLY A 107 1.77 -7.55 0.89
C GLY A 107 2.23 -8.94 0.42
N PHE A 108 1.31 -9.82 0.06
CA PHE A 108 1.57 -11.21 -0.34
C PHE A 108 2.60 -11.91 0.56
N LEU A 109 3.78 -12.22 0.02
CA LEU A 109 4.85 -12.95 0.72
C LEU A 109 5.95 -12.04 1.31
N ALA A 110 5.76 -10.71 1.31
CA ALA A 110 6.81 -9.79 1.74
C ALA A 110 7.22 -9.94 3.22
N GLU A 111 6.30 -10.39 4.08
CA GLU A 111 6.52 -10.64 5.51
C GLU A 111 6.44 -12.14 5.85
N ASN A 112 6.68 -13.01 4.87
CA ASN A 112 6.66 -14.44 5.05
C ASN A 112 8.09 -15.00 5.24
N GLU A 113 8.39 -15.52 6.44
CA GLU A 113 9.70 -16.05 6.80
C GLU A 113 10.10 -17.27 5.95
N GLN A 114 9.11 -18.14 5.64
CA GLN A 114 9.33 -19.34 4.84
C GLN A 114 9.73 -18.98 3.41
N PHE A 115 9.12 -17.90 2.86
CA PHE A 115 9.51 -17.40 1.55
C PHE A 115 10.93 -16.82 1.55
N ALA A 116 11.27 -15.99 2.54
CA ALA A 116 12.62 -15.45 2.68
C ALA A 116 13.69 -16.56 2.82
N THR A 117 13.37 -17.61 3.58
CA THR A 117 14.22 -18.81 3.73
C THR A 117 14.35 -19.55 2.41
N ALA A 118 13.22 -19.87 1.76
CA ALA A 118 13.22 -20.64 0.51
C ALA A 118 13.95 -19.94 -0.63
N VAL A 119 13.88 -18.60 -0.72
CA VAL A 119 14.66 -17.82 -1.70
C VAL A 119 16.17 -17.98 -1.44
N ARG A 120 16.61 -17.91 -0.18
CA ARG A 120 18.04 -18.09 0.19
C ARG A 120 18.52 -19.51 -0.03
N ASP A 121 17.71 -20.51 0.34
CA ASP A 121 18.02 -21.93 0.14
C ASP A 121 18.15 -22.27 -1.36
N ALA A 122 17.45 -21.54 -2.22
CA ALA A 122 17.62 -21.63 -3.68
C ALA A 122 18.88 -20.90 -4.21
N GLY A 123 19.70 -20.32 -3.33
CA GLY A 123 20.93 -19.60 -3.71
C GLY A 123 20.67 -18.18 -4.23
N LEU A 124 19.48 -17.62 -4.01
CA LEU A 124 19.07 -16.30 -4.48
C LEU A 124 19.16 -15.26 -3.36
N THR A 125 19.40 -14.01 -3.72
CA THR A 125 19.36 -12.88 -2.78
C THR A 125 17.90 -12.48 -2.52
N PHE A 126 17.46 -12.52 -1.26
CA PHE A 126 16.17 -11.94 -0.85
C PHE A 126 16.33 -10.44 -0.58
N VAL A 127 15.61 -9.58 -1.32
CA VAL A 127 15.64 -8.13 -1.12
C VAL A 127 14.68 -7.77 0.02
N GLY A 128 15.20 -7.86 1.23
CA GLY A 128 14.46 -7.68 2.46
C GLY A 128 15.28 -8.09 3.68
N PRO A 129 14.67 -8.08 4.88
CA PRO A 129 15.33 -8.48 6.11
C PRO A 129 15.60 -10.00 6.19
N SER A 130 16.27 -10.43 7.26
CA SER A 130 16.49 -11.84 7.50
C SER A 130 15.18 -12.56 7.88
N ALA A 131 15.07 -13.85 7.57
CA ALA A 131 13.91 -14.67 7.99
C ALA A 131 13.69 -14.59 9.50
N HIS A 132 14.77 -14.62 10.30
CA HIS A 132 14.70 -14.47 11.75
C HIS A 132 14.12 -13.10 12.18
N ALA A 133 14.48 -12.01 11.51
CA ALA A 133 13.92 -10.69 11.79
C ALA A 133 12.43 -10.62 11.43
N ILE A 134 12.03 -11.25 10.30
CA ILE A 134 10.61 -11.36 9.90
C ILE A 134 9.83 -12.13 10.96
N GLU A 135 10.31 -13.30 11.37
CA GLU A 135 9.68 -14.15 12.39
C GLU A 135 9.53 -13.42 13.74
N THR A 136 10.64 -12.85 14.23
CA THR A 136 10.67 -12.20 15.55
C THR A 136 9.75 -10.97 15.61
N LEU A 137 9.78 -10.13 14.57
CA LEU A 137 9.01 -8.87 14.54
C LEU A 137 7.60 -9.05 14.00
N GLY A 138 7.32 -10.09 13.25
CA GLY A 138 5.99 -10.50 12.83
C GLY A 138 5.13 -11.02 13.99
N SER A 139 5.78 -11.54 15.05
CA SER A 139 5.10 -11.91 16.29
C SER A 139 4.86 -10.66 17.15
N LYS A 140 3.58 -10.28 17.36
CA LYS A 140 3.21 -9.09 18.17
C LYS A 140 3.78 -9.13 19.58
N THR A 141 3.77 -10.30 20.22
CA THR A 141 4.31 -10.48 21.58
C THR A 141 5.83 -10.37 21.60
N ALA A 142 6.54 -11.02 20.66
CA ALA A 142 7.99 -10.95 20.57
C ALA A 142 8.47 -9.52 20.22
N ALA A 143 7.80 -8.83 19.30
CA ALA A 143 8.10 -7.45 18.94
C ALA A 143 7.92 -6.48 20.13
N ARG A 144 6.82 -6.62 20.91
CA ARG A 144 6.60 -5.83 22.14
C ARG A 144 7.65 -6.13 23.22
N THR A 145 8.04 -7.38 23.36
CA THR A 145 9.11 -7.78 24.28
C THR A 145 10.45 -7.18 23.85
N ALA A 146 10.78 -7.19 22.57
CA ALA A 146 11.98 -6.54 22.04
C ALA A 146 11.97 -5.02 22.31
N ALA A 147 10.84 -4.34 22.07
CA ALA A 147 10.69 -2.92 22.36
C ALA A 147 10.91 -2.60 23.85
N ARG A 148 10.28 -3.35 24.75
CA ARG A 148 10.46 -3.16 26.21
C ARG A 148 11.90 -3.36 26.67
N ARG A 149 12.60 -4.35 26.12
CA ARG A 149 14.02 -4.62 26.48
C ARG A 149 14.94 -3.44 26.21
N VAL A 150 14.61 -2.62 25.23
CA VAL A 150 15.38 -1.42 24.89
C VAL A 150 14.75 -0.14 25.46
N GLY A 151 13.78 -0.25 26.39
CA GLY A 151 13.16 0.87 27.06
C GLY A 151 12.14 1.65 26.22
N VAL A 152 11.68 1.09 25.10
CA VAL A 152 10.64 1.73 24.27
C VAL A 152 9.27 1.44 24.87
N PRO A 153 8.45 2.49 25.16
CA PRO A 153 7.13 2.31 25.74
C PRO A 153 6.20 1.49 24.82
N VAL A 154 5.45 0.59 25.40
CA VAL A 154 4.35 -0.12 24.75
C VAL A 154 3.04 0.22 25.42
N VAL A 155 1.92 0.13 24.69
CA VAL A 155 0.61 0.39 25.32
C VAL A 155 0.44 -0.50 26.54
N PRO A 156 0.06 0.05 27.72
CA PRO A 156 -0.16 -0.73 28.92
C PRO A 156 -1.13 -1.89 28.69
N GLY A 157 -0.76 -3.09 29.11
CA GLY A 157 -1.54 -4.29 28.89
C GLY A 157 -0.83 -5.50 29.46
N ILE A 158 -1.40 -6.67 29.26
CA ILE A 158 -0.77 -7.95 29.69
C ILE A 158 0.35 -8.35 28.73
N GLU A 159 1.29 -9.10 29.25
CA GLU A 159 2.43 -9.62 28.49
C GLU A 159 2.09 -10.96 27.86
N ASP A 160 1.50 -11.85 28.66
CA ASP A 160 1.13 -13.18 28.23
C ASP A 160 -0.33 -13.23 27.76
N PRO A 161 -0.63 -14.02 26.74
CA PRO A 161 -2.00 -14.25 26.33
C PRO A 161 -2.86 -14.84 27.45
N LEU A 162 -4.14 -14.43 27.50
CA LEU A 162 -5.12 -15.08 28.37
C LEU A 162 -5.44 -16.47 27.82
N GLY A 163 -4.96 -17.51 28.48
CA GLY A 163 -5.33 -18.88 28.20
C GLY A 163 -6.84 -19.15 28.37
N ALA A 164 -7.32 -20.24 27.80
CA ALA A 164 -8.73 -20.63 27.92
C ALA A 164 -9.12 -20.98 29.36
N ASP A 165 -8.16 -21.33 30.18
CA ASP A 165 -8.28 -21.73 31.59
C ASP A 165 -8.34 -20.58 32.58
N VAL A 166 -8.07 -19.33 32.15
CA VAL A 166 -8.15 -18.14 33.01
C VAL A 166 -9.61 -17.76 33.23
N GLY A 167 -10.05 -17.84 34.49
CA GLY A 167 -11.43 -17.52 34.88
C GLY A 167 -11.79 -16.02 34.84
N ASP A 168 -13.07 -15.73 34.70
CA ASP A 168 -13.59 -14.35 34.53
C ASP A 168 -13.18 -13.42 35.70
N GLU A 169 -13.08 -13.91 36.94
CA GLU A 169 -12.68 -13.10 38.09
C GLU A 169 -11.21 -12.67 38.01
N ALA A 170 -10.32 -13.57 37.61
CA ALA A 170 -8.90 -13.26 37.39
C ALA A 170 -8.74 -12.23 36.24
N ILE A 171 -9.49 -12.41 35.16
CA ILE A 171 -9.52 -11.49 34.03
C ILE A 171 -10.02 -10.10 34.46
N ALA A 172 -11.07 -10.02 35.26
CA ALA A 172 -11.59 -8.76 35.80
C ALA A 172 -10.55 -8.04 36.67
N GLY A 173 -9.79 -8.79 37.50
CA GLY A 173 -8.68 -8.25 38.27
C GLY A 173 -7.57 -7.65 37.42
N ILE A 174 -7.16 -8.34 36.36
CA ILE A 174 -6.19 -7.87 35.37
C ILE A 174 -6.71 -6.60 34.67
N ALA A 175 -7.94 -6.62 34.18
CA ALA A 175 -8.56 -5.50 33.51
C ALA A 175 -8.63 -4.24 34.38
N LYS A 176 -8.94 -4.42 35.67
CA LYS A 176 -8.95 -3.32 36.64
C LYS A 176 -7.55 -2.72 36.84
N ALA A 177 -6.50 -3.54 36.83
CA ALA A 177 -5.11 -3.07 36.97
C ALA A 177 -4.64 -2.28 35.74
N ILE A 178 -5.07 -2.67 34.53
CA ILE A 178 -4.76 -1.94 33.27
C ILE A 178 -5.53 -0.62 33.21
N GLY A 179 -6.78 -0.59 33.67
CA GLY A 179 -7.70 0.55 33.61
C GLY A 179 -8.54 0.58 32.32
N TYR A 180 -9.79 1.06 32.45
CA TYR A 180 -10.71 1.23 31.32
C TYR A 180 -10.56 2.63 30.69
N PRO A 181 -10.87 2.75 29.37
CA PRO A 181 -11.35 1.74 28.46
C PRO A 181 -10.25 0.76 27.99
N LEU A 182 -10.65 -0.47 27.67
CA LEU A 182 -9.76 -1.56 27.25
C LEU A 182 -10.01 -1.97 25.80
N LEU A 183 -9.02 -2.63 25.22
CA LEU A 183 -9.13 -3.45 24.00
C LEU A 183 -8.84 -4.91 24.34
N VAL A 184 -9.74 -5.78 23.94
CA VAL A 184 -9.48 -7.23 23.84
C VAL A 184 -8.99 -7.49 22.43
N LYS A 185 -7.83 -8.14 22.26
CA LYS A 185 -7.20 -8.40 20.95
C LYS A 185 -6.83 -9.86 20.80
N ALA A 186 -7.08 -10.44 19.62
CA ALA A 186 -6.55 -11.75 19.26
C ALA A 186 -5.03 -11.69 19.12
N VAL A 187 -4.33 -12.73 19.58
CA VAL A 187 -2.87 -12.85 19.46
C VAL A 187 -2.46 -13.01 17.99
N ALA A 188 -3.14 -13.91 17.29
CA ALA A 188 -2.91 -14.19 15.87
C ALA A 188 -3.57 -13.18 14.91
N GLY A 189 -4.29 -12.16 15.42
CA GLY A 189 -5.06 -11.22 14.62
C GLY A 189 -4.23 -10.08 14.01
N GLY A 190 -4.68 -9.56 12.85
CA GLY A 190 -4.12 -8.40 12.17
C GLY A 190 -5.22 -7.52 11.56
N GLY A 191 -4.90 -6.25 11.18
CA GLY A 191 -5.82 -5.38 10.47
C GLY A 191 -7.15 -5.07 11.20
N GLY A 192 -7.16 -5.08 12.54
CA GLY A 192 -8.36 -4.79 13.33
C GLY A 192 -9.32 -5.97 13.55
N LYS A 193 -9.09 -7.13 12.96
CA LYS A 193 -9.90 -8.34 13.20
C LYS A 193 -9.60 -8.93 14.58
N GLY A 194 -10.64 -9.44 15.25
CA GLY A 194 -10.52 -9.99 16.60
C GLY A 194 -10.29 -8.94 17.69
N MET A 195 -10.61 -7.65 17.42
CA MET A 195 -10.54 -6.57 18.41
C MET A 195 -11.94 -6.20 18.93
N ARG A 196 -12.05 -6.02 20.26
CA ARG A 196 -13.26 -5.56 20.94
C ARG A 196 -12.93 -4.46 21.94
N ALA A 197 -13.58 -3.31 21.79
CA ALA A 197 -13.50 -2.24 22.77
C ALA A 197 -14.42 -2.53 23.95
N VAL A 198 -13.93 -2.31 25.17
CA VAL A 198 -14.65 -2.49 26.41
C VAL A 198 -14.52 -1.23 27.24
N SER A 199 -15.62 -0.50 27.39
CA SER A 199 -15.65 0.74 28.20
C SER A 199 -16.19 0.49 29.61
N ASP A 200 -17.10 -0.48 29.76
CA ASP A 200 -17.70 -0.85 31.05
C ASP A 200 -17.22 -2.25 31.47
N PRO A 201 -16.81 -2.45 32.73
CA PRO A 201 -16.43 -3.76 33.26
C PRO A 201 -17.47 -4.87 33.04
N VAL A 202 -18.76 -4.54 32.99
CA VAL A 202 -19.86 -5.49 32.78
C VAL A 202 -19.79 -6.16 31.42
N ASP A 203 -19.27 -5.47 30.40
CA ASP A 203 -19.17 -5.98 29.04
C ASP A 203 -17.97 -6.89 28.80
N LEU A 204 -16.99 -6.90 29.70
CA LEU A 204 -15.70 -7.59 29.54
C LEU A 204 -15.84 -9.11 29.26
N PRO A 205 -16.65 -9.89 30.03
CA PRO A 205 -16.79 -11.31 29.78
C PRO A 205 -17.37 -11.64 28.40
N HIS A 206 -18.34 -10.82 27.96
CA HIS A 206 -18.93 -10.98 26.63
C HIS A 206 -17.93 -10.67 25.52
N ALA A 207 -17.18 -9.56 25.66
CA ALA A 207 -16.17 -9.14 24.70
C ALA A 207 -15.06 -10.19 24.53
N ILE A 208 -14.61 -10.81 25.63
CA ILE A 208 -13.58 -11.86 25.59
C ILE A 208 -14.10 -13.10 24.87
N ARG A 209 -15.30 -13.59 25.23
CA ARG A 209 -15.88 -14.76 24.54
C ARG A 209 -16.04 -14.51 23.04
N ALA A 210 -16.54 -13.35 22.67
CA ALA A 210 -16.72 -12.97 21.27
C ALA A 210 -15.36 -12.87 20.52
N ALA A 211 -14.34 -12.26 21.15
CA ALA A 211 -13.00 -12.14 20.56
C ALA A 211 -12.32 -13.52 20.39
N ARG A 212 -12.43 -14.40 21.38
CA ARG A 212 -11.91 -15.77 21.31
C ARG A 212 -12.56 -16.58 20.19
N SER A 213 -13.90 -16.53 20.08
CA SER A 213 -14.65 -17.25 19.04
C SER A 213 -14.28 -16.75 17.63
N GLU A 214 -14.13 -15.46 17.45
CA GLU A 214 -13.72 -14.88 16.18
C GLU A 214 -12.26 -15.23 15.83
N ALA A 215 -11.36 -15.20 16.82
CA ALA A 215 -9.96 -15.53 16.66
C ALA A 215 -9.78 -17.01 16.26
N GLU A 216 -10.47 -17.92 16.95
CA GLU A 216 -10.48 -19.35 16.61
C GLU A 216 -10.98 -19.60 15.20
N ALA A 217 -12.13 -18.98 14.83
CA ALA A 217 -12.74 -19.17 13.52
C ALA A 217 -11.89 -18.57 12.37
N SER A 218 -11.17 -17.49 12.64
CA SER A 218 -10.41 -16.76 11.60
C SER A 218 -8.96 -17.21 11.48
N PHE A 219 -8.34 -17.63 12.59
CA PHE A 219 -6.90 -17.86 12.69
C PHE A 219 -6.52 -19.25 13.26
N GLY A 220 -7.51 -20.02 13.78
CA GLY A 220 -7.27 -21.30 14.43
C GLY A 220 -6.60 -21.19 15.82
N ASP A 221 -6.61 -20.00 16.42
CA ASP A 221 -6.04 -19.72 17.74
C ASP A 221 -6.96 -18.78 18.52
N ALA A 222 -7.53 -19.26 19.64
CA ALA A 222 -8.44 -18.52 20.51
C ALA A 222 -7.74 -17.59 21.51
N ALA A 223 -6.40 -17.52 21.50
CA ALA A 223 -5.64 -16.72 22.44
C ALA A 223 -5.91 -15.21 22.25
N VAL A 224 -6.22 -14.53 23.36
CA VAL A 224 -6.48 -13.09 23.38
C VAL A 224 -5.65 -12.41 24.47
N TYR A 225 -5.42 -11.12 24.33
CA TYR A 225 -4.77 -10.29 25.34
C TYR A 225 -5.51 -8.98 25.57
N LEU A 226 -5.23 -8.32 26.70
CA LEU A 226 -5.86 -7.04 27.10
C LEU A 226 -4.85 -5.91 27.00
N GLU A 227 -5.27 -4.79 26.42
CA GLU A 227 -4.53 -3.53 26.38
C GLU A 227 -5.43 -2.36 26.80
N ARG A 228 -4.81 -1.30 27.32
CA ARG A 228 -5.50 -0.02 27.48
C ARG A 228 -5.89 0.55 26.12
N ARG A 229 -7.13 0.99 25.96
CA ARG A 229 -7.58 1.69 24.75
C ARG A 229 -7.18 3.16 24.83
N LEU A 230 -6.36 3.60 23.88
CA LEU A 230 -6.13 5.03 23.66
C LEU A 230 -7.36 5.62 22.96
N THR A 231 -7.84 6.78 23.40
CA THR A 231 -9.15 7.28 22.96
C THR A 231 -9.09 7.93 21.59
N ARG A 232 -8.10 8.78 21.34
CA ARG A 232 -7.91 9.52 20.09
C ARG A 232 -6.43 9.55 19.69
N PRO A 233 -5.78 8.37 19.55
CA PRO A 233 -4.37 8.35 19.22
C PRO A 233 -4.15 8.79 17.79
N ARG A 234 -2.94 9.30 17.53
CA ARG A 234 -2.41 9.41 16.17
C ARG A 234 -1.58 8.18 15.83
N HIS A 235 -1.61 7.81 14.58
CA HIS A 235 -0.77 6.75 14.03
C HIS A 235 0.45 7.39 13.39
N ILE A 236 1.57 7.32 14.09
CA ILE A 236 2.85 7.88 13.65
C ILE A 236 3.80 6.73 13.37
N GLU A 237 4.54 6.80 12.28
CA GLU A 237 5.48 5.75 11.95
C GLU A 237 6.84 6.30 11.54
N VAL A 238 7.89 5.52 11.77
CA VAL A 238 9.28 5.87 11.45
C VAL A 238 9.86 4.85 10.49
N GLN A 239 10.15 5.30 9.27
CA GLN A 239 10.91 4.52 8.28
C GLN A 239 12.31 4.25 8.77
N LEU A 240 12.82 3.04 8.53
CA LEU A 240 14.19 2.63 8.83
C LEU A 240 14.87 2.07 7.58
N LEU A 241 16.17 2.26 7.50
CA LEU A 241 17.07 1.45 6.68
C LEU A 241 18.15 0.85 7.59
N GLY A 242 18.41 -0.45 7.43
CA GLY A 242 19.48 -1.17 8.12
C GLY A 242 20.42 -1.83 7.13
N ASP A 243 21.74 -1.75 7.36
CA ASP A 243 22.72 -2.53 6.60
C ASP A 243 23.06 -3.86 7.29
N SER A 244 23.75 -4.75 6.58
CA SER A 244 24.23 -6.03 7.14
C SER A 244 25.42 -5.86 8.10
N HIS A 245 25.89 -4.64 8.32
CA HIS A 245 27.06 -4.29 9.13
C HIS A 245 26.68 -3.72 10.51
N GLY A 246 25.37 -3.62 10.80
CA GLY A 246 24.83 -3.15 12.08
C GLY A 246 24.47 -1.67 12.13
N THR A 247 24.59 -0.93 11.03
CA THR A 247 24.10 0.44 10.94
C THR A 247 22.58 0.42 10.74
N VAL A 248 21.83 1.18 11.54
CA VAL A 248 20.40 1.40 11.37
C VAL A 248 20.12 2.88 11.43
N LEU A 249 19.53 3.42 10.39
CA LEU A 249 19.21 4.84 10.22
C LEU A 249 17.70 5.07 10.19
N PRO A 250 17.14 5.85 11.13
CA PRO A 250 15.76 6.29 11.11
C PRO A 250 15.58 7.52 10.22
N PHE A 251 14.39 7.65 9.65
CA PHE A 251 13.96 8.78 8.83
C PHE A 251 12.94 9.65 9.58
N VAL A 252 12.60 10.79 8.97
CA VAL A 252 11.47 11.62 9.39
C VAL A 252 10.19 10.78 9.43
N GLU A 253 9.36 11.05 10.43
CA GLU A 253 8.11 10.33 10.63
C GLU A 253 7.09 10.59 9.53
N ARG A 254 6.17 9.63 9.36
CA ARG A 254 4.94 9.75 8.59
C ARG A 254 3.74 9.77 9.54
N GLU A 255 2.75 10.58 9.22
CA GLU A 255 1.45 10.65 9.89
C GLU A 255 0.45 9.82 9.06
N CYS A 256 -0.09 8.77 9.65
CA CYS A 256 -0.98 7.82 8.99
C CYS A 256 -2.33 7.69 9.71
N SER A 257 -2.78 8.74 10.39
CA SER A 257 -3.99 8.73 11.21
C SER A 257 -5.28 8.79 10.39
N ILE A 258 -5.23 9.24 9.13
CA ILE A 258 -6.43 9.24 8.27
C ILE A 258 -6.67 7.83 7.76
N GLN A 259 -7.54 7.11 8.46
CA GLN A 259 -7.84 5.71 8.23
C GLN A 259 -9.35 5.50 8.11
N ARG A 260 -9.75 4.56 7.26
CA ARG A 260 -11.11 4.06 7.17
C ARG A 260 -11.11 2.58 7.59
N ARG A 261 -11.80 2.25 8.67
CA ARG A 261 -11.84 0.87 9.19
C ARG A 261 -10.44 0.28 9.39
N HIS A 262 -9.53 1.06 9.97
CA HIS A 262 -8.10 0.74 10.19
C HIS A 262 -7.24 0.63 8.91
N GLN A 263 -7.76 0.96 7.74
CA GLN A 263 -6.97 1.04 6.51
C GLN A 263 -6.54 2.49 6.28
N LYS A 264 -5.24 2.73 6.14
CA LYS A 264 -4.68 4.05 5.79
C LYS A 264 -5.20 4.47 4.41
N VAL A 265 -5.62 5.72 4.25
CA VAL A 265 -6.14 6.27 2.99
C VAL A 265 -5.49 7.59 2.59
N VAL A 266 -5.03 8.38 3.57
CA VAL A 266 -4.18 9.56 3.37
C VAL A 266 -3.03 9.50 4.34
N GLU A 267 -1.84 9.75 3.86
CA GLU A 267 -0.61 9.84 4.64
C GLU A 267 0.09 11.18 4.36
N GLU A 268 0.78 11.71 5.37
CA GLU A 268 1.56 12.93 5.20
C GLU A 268 2.88 12.90 5.99
N THR A 269 3.84 13.69 5.58
CA THR A 269 5.11 13.88 6.28
C THR A 269 5.62 15.31 6.09
N PRO A 270 6.15 15.95 7.15
CA PRO A 270 6.15 15.50 8.55
C PRO A 270 4.79 15.64 9.23
N SER A 271 4.61 14.99 10.37
CA SER A 271 3.41 15.13 11.22
C SER A 271 3.37 16.50 11.90
N LEU A 272 2.20 17.14 11.89
CA LEU A 272 1.97 18.38 12.64
C LEU A 272 1.94 18.17 14.17
N ALA A 273 1.70 16.93 14.62
CA ALA A 273 1.67 16.59 16.04
C ALA A 273 3.05 16.29 16.62
N VAL A 274 4.08 16.15 15.78
CA VAL A 274 5.42 15.73 16.20
C VAL A 274 6.38 16.91 16.18
N SER A 275 6.73 17.40 17.39
CA SER A 275 7.77 18.41 17.54
C SER A 275 9.16 17.86 17.19
N PRO A 276 10.15 18.70 16.87
CA PRO A 276 11.52 18.23 16.61
C PRO A 276 12.12 17.40 17.75
N ALA A 277 11.83 17.73 19.00
CA ALA A 277 12.27 16.98 20.17
C ALA A 277 11.60 15.61 20.27
N LEU A 278 10.30 15.53 19.97
CA LEU A 278 9.55 14.26 19.93
C LEU A 278 10.02 13.39 18.77
N ARG A 279 10.25 13.97 17.58
CA ARG A 279 10.82 13.29 16.42
C ARG A 279 12.13 12.59 16.75
N SER A 280 13.06 13.30 17.38
CA SER A 280 14.35 12.73 17.80
C SER A 280 14.18 11.55 18.76
N LYS A 281 13.23 11.64 19.72
CA LYS A 281 12.93 10.53 20.64
C LYS A 281 12.34 9.32 19.90
N MET A 282 11.37 9.53 19.02
CA MET A 282 10.73 8.46 18.26
C MET A 282 11.72 7.80 17.28
N ALA A 283 12.53 8.58 16.60
CA ALA A 283 13.59 8.10 15.72
C ALA A 283 14.61 7.23 16.47
N SER A 284 15.06 7.68 17.64
CA SER A 284 15.99 6.94 18.51
C SER A 284 15.35 5.63 19.01
N ALA A 285 14.08 5.67 19.43
CA ALA A 285 13.34 4.51 19.86
C ALA A 285 13.19 3.47 18.72
N ALA A 286 12.84 3.92 17.52
CA ALA A 286 12.72 3.06 16.35
C ALA A 286 14.06 2.38 16.00
N ALA A 287 15.14 3.15 15.97
CA ALA A 287 16.47 2.60 15.71
C ALA A 287 16.91 1.60 16.79
N ALA A 288 16.58 1.84 18.07
CA ALA A 288 16.91 0.93 19.16
C ALA A 288 16.21 -0.43 19.03
N VAL A 289 14.90 -0.44 18.70
CA VAL A 289 14.15 -1.70 18.48
C VAL A 289 14.75 -2.49 17.31
N ALA A 290 14.98 -1.83 16.17
CA ALA A 290 15.53 -2.50 15.00
C ALA A 290 16.95 -3.07 15.24
N LYS A 291 17.82 -2.32 15.93
CA LYS A 291 19.17 -2.79 16.32
C LYS A 291 19.12 -3.99 17.24
N ALA A 292 18.15 -4.03 18.18
CA ALA A 292 18.03 -5.14 19.15
C ALA A 292 17.76 -6.50 18.51
N VAL A 293 17.20 -6.52 17.30
CA VAL A 293 16.90 -7.74 16.53
C VAL A 293 17.84 -7.94 15.33
N GLY A 294 18.89 -7.12 15.19
CA GLY A 294 19.81 -7.19 14.06
C GLY A 294 19.13 -6.94 12.71
N TYR A 295 18.20 -5.99 12.66
CA TYR A 295 17.41 -5.70 11.47
C TYR A 295 18.25 -5.15 10.32
N SER A 296 17.99 -5.63 9.12
CA SER A 296 18.60 -5.14 7.87
C SER A 296 17.55 -4.89 6.79
N ASN A 297 17.88 -4.08 5.80
CA ASN A 297 17.03 -3.61 4.72
C ASN A 297 15.99 -2.57 5.20
N ALA A 298 14.92 -2.31 4.40
CA ALA A 298 13.89 -1.34 4.73
C ALA A 298 12.86 -1.94 5.69
N GLY A 299 12.45 -1.17 6.68
CA GLY A 299 11.39 -1.50 7.63
C GLY A 299 10.76 -0.23 8.21
N THR A 300 9.65 -0.40 8.91
CA THR A 300 8.93 0.71 9.52
C THR A 300 8.45 0.34 10.90
N ILE A 301 8.74 1.18 11.89
CA ILE A 301 8.18 1.07 13.24
C ILE A 301 6.97 1.97 13.34
N GLU A 302 5.84 1.39 13.70
CA GLU A 302 4.59 2.09 13.93
C GLU A 302 4.41 2.39 15.42
N PHE A 303 3.94 3.60 15.71
CA PHE A 303 3.65 4.10 17.05
C PHE A 303 2.23 4.65 17.12
N LEU A 304 1.63 4.56 18.31
CA LEU A 304 0.48 5.35 18.68
C LEU A 304 0.95 6.55 19.53
N LEU A 305 0.63 7.75 19.09
CA LEU A 305 0.88 8.98 19.83
C LEU A 305 -0.41 9.43 20.52
N ASP A 306 -0.38 9.54 21.84
CA ASP A 306 -1.51 9.98 22.66
C ASP A 306 -1.63 11.51 22.68
N GLU A 307 -2.77 12.02 23.12
CA GLU A 307 -3.05 13.47 23.25
C GLU A 307 -2.07 14.18 24.22
N ASP A 308 -1.53 13.46 25.20
CA ASP A 308 -0.53 13.95 26.15
C ASP A 308 0.91 13.98 25.59
N GLY A 309 1.11 13.63 24.32
CA GLY A 309 2.42 13.56 23.68
C GLY A 309 3.25 12.33 24.07
N GLN A 310 2.64 11.34 24.72
CA GLN A 310 3.26 10.03 24.97
C GLN A 310 3.10 9.15 23.74
N PHE A 311 4.17 8.49 23.33
CA PHE A 311 4.11 7.54 22.22
C PHE A 311 4.35 6.11 22.70
N TYR A 312 3.72 5.17 22.03
CA TYR A 312 3.78 3.76 22.36
C TYR A 312 4.07 2.93 21.11
N PHE A 313 5.01 1.99 21.19
CA PHE A 313 5.26 1.03 20.13
C PHE A 313 3.98 0.22 19.82
N LEU A 314 3.62 0.15 18.56
CA LEU A 314 2.48 -0.62 18.07
C LEU A 314 2.97 -1.93 17.45
N GLU A 315 3.71 -1.84 16.36
CA GLU A 315 4.27 -2.98 15.62
C GLU A 315 5.45 -2.54 14.73
N MET A 316 6.12 -3.51 14.11
CA MET A 316 7.09 -3.26 13.06
C MET A 316 6.67 -3.99 11.79
N ASN A 317 6.61 -3.27 10.69
CA ASN A 317 6.45 -3.83 9.37
C ASN A 317 7.83 -4.13 8.79
N THR A 318 8.11 -5.42 8.54
CA THR A 318 9.42 -5.92 8.10
C THR A 318 9.61 -5.85 6.59
N ARG A 319 9.12 -4.79 5.98
CA ARG A 319 9.08 -4.55 4.53
C ARG A 319 9.02 -3.06 4.22
N LEU A 320 9.10 -2.73 2.94
CA LEU A 320 8.74 -1.41 2.45
C LEU A 320 7.25 -1.13 2.68
N GLN A 321 6.88 0.08 3.08
CA GLN A 321 5.48 0.49 3.25
C GLN A 321 4.90 1.02 1.93
N VAL A 322 3.55 0.98 1.82
CA VAL A 322 2.81 1.57 0.69
C VAL A 322 3.16 3.05 0.54
N GLU A 323 3.16 3.76 1.66
CA GLU A 323 3.36 5.20 1.83
C GLU A 323 4.84 5.66 1.82
N HIS A 324 5.77 4.79 1.40
CA HIS A 324 7.19 5.17 1.28
C HIS A 324 7.45 6.39 0.37
N PRO A 325 6.63 6.66 -0.66
CA PRO A 325 6.86 7.78 -1.55
C PRO A 325 6.89 9.15 -0.86
N ILE A 326 6.09 9.36 0.21
CA ILE A 326 6.14 10.66 0.91
C ILE A 326 7.47 10.88 1.62
N THR A 327 8.08 9.83 2.20
CA THR A 327 9.43 9.91 2.76
C THR A 327 10.47 10.22 1.68
N GLU A 328 10.38 9.58 0.52
CA GLU A 328 11.26 9.84 -0.63
C GLU A 328 11.15 11.30 -1.10
N MET A 329 9.94 11.87 -1.14
CA MET A 329 9.71 13.25 -1.59
C MET A 329 10.32 14.31 -0.67
N VAL A 330 10.38 14.07 0.65
CA VAL A 330 10.93 15.04 1.61
C VAL A 330 12.40 14.80 1.98
N THR A 331 12.98 13.66 1.55
CA THR A 331 14.39 13.34 1.80
C THR A 331 15.24 13.32 0.54
N GLY A 332 14.61 13.25 -0.64
CA GLY A 332 15.30 13.12 -1.93
C GLY A 332 15.93 11.75 -2.17
N LEU A 333 15.63 10.75 -1.33
CA LEU A 333 16.20 9.40 -1.42
C LEU A 333 15.23 8.43 -2.09
N ASP A 334 15.75 7.46 -2.84
CA ASP A 334 15.01 6.34 -3.41
C ASP A 334 15.15 5.10 -2.52
N LEU A 335 14.12 4.79 -1.74
CA LEU A 335 14.13 3.68 -0.78
C LEU A 335 14.20 2.31 -1.47
N VAL A 336 13.60 2.14 -2.65
CA VAL A 336 13.66 0.88 -3.41
C VAL A 336 15.08 0.63 -3.92
N ARG A 337 15.75 1.66 -4.42
CA ARG A 337 17.16 1.55 -4.80
C ARG A 337 18.04 1.20 -3.61
N TRP A 338 17.79 1.80 -2.44
CA TRP A 338 18.51 1.45 -1.23
C TRP A 338 18.22 0.02 -0.78
N GLN A 339 16.99 -0.48 -0.91
CA GLN A 339 16.72 -1.88 -0.61
C GLN A 339 17.58 -2.84 -1.44
N ILE A 340 17.70 -2.57 -2.75
CA ILE A 340 18.49 -3.38 -3.68
C ILE A 340 19.98 -3.28 -3.34
N ARG A 341 20.51 -2.07 -3.09
CA ARG A 341 21.92 -1.84 -2.69
C ARG A 341 22.28 -2.57 -1.39
N LEU A 342 21.41 -2.45 -0.38
CA LEU A 342 21.60 -3.10 0.92
C LEU A 342 21.56 -4.64 0.81
N ALA A 343 20.66 -5.18 -0.02
CA ALA A 343 20.61 -6.61 -0.30
C ALA A 343 21.88 -7.11 -1.02
N GLY A 344 22.55 -6.25 -1.78
CA GLY A 344 23.87 -6.49 -2.36
C GLY A 344 25.04 -6.35 -1.38
N GLY A 345 24.79 -6.02 -0.10
CA GLY A 345 25.82 -5.92 0.96
C GLY A 345 26.45 -4.54 1.10
N GLU A 346 25.90 -3.52 0.48
CA GLU A 346 26.40 -2.15 0.57
C GLU A 346 26.21 -1.57 1.99
N ARG A 347 27.11 -0.68 2.41
CA ARG A 347 27.02 0.02 3.69
C ARG A 347 26.15 1.27 3.57
N LEU A 348 25.46 1.61 4.65
CA LEU A 348 24.77 2.89 4.78
C LEU A 348 25.78 3.99 5.11
N ASP A 349 26.03 4.87 4.15
CA ASP A 349 26.90 6.04 4.25
C ASP A 349 26.13 7.37 4.22
N LEU A 350 24.85 7.35 4.61
CA LEU A 350 23.97 8.51 4.65
C LEU A 350 24.18 9.33 5.93
N ASP A 351 24.02 10.66 5.82
CA ASP A 351 24.04 11.56 6.97
C ASP A 351 22.74 11.41 7.80
N PRO A 352 22.82 10.92 9.06
CA PRO A 352 21.64 10.67 9.88
C PRO A 352 20.82 11.93 10.19
N GLU A 353 21.46 13.12 10.28
CA GLU A 353 20.76 14.36 10.60
C GLU A 353 19.89 14.83 9.43
N SER A 354 20.34 14.61 8.21
CA SER A 354 19.57 14.94 7.00
C SER A 354 18.30 14.10 6.87
N LEU A 355 18.33 12.84 7.32
CA LEU A 355 17.21 11.91 7.19
C LEU A 355 16.01 12.25 8.08
N VAL A 356 16.24 12.89 9.22
CA VAL A 356 15.20 13.29 10.18
C VAL A 356 14.76 14.75 9.99
N ARG A 357 15.38 15.47 9.07
CA ARG A 357 15.04 16.87 8.73
C ARG A 357 14.33 16.91 7.39
N PRO A 358 13.00 17.04 7.35
CA PRO A 358 12.25 17.05 6.11
C PRO A 358 12.54 18.31 5.29
N ASP A 359 12.62 18.17 3.96
CA ASP A 359 12.56 19.28 3.01
C ASP A 359 11.11 19.44 2.52
N GLY A 360 10.42 20.46 3.02
CA GLY A 360 9.02 20.71 2.69
C GLY A 360 8.04 19.76 3.36
N HIS A 361 6.93 19.50 2.66
CA HIS A 361 5.82 18.67 3.13
C HIS A 361 5.24 17.85 1.97
N ALA A 362 5.00 16.56 2.20
CA ALA A 362 4.39 15.66 1.23
C ALA A 362 3.10 15.04 1.76
N ILE A 363 2.12 14.88 0.88
CA ILE A 363 0.82 14.22 1.15
C ILE A 363 0.62 13.15 0.09
N GLU A 364 0.20 11.97 0.49
CA GLU A 364 -0.22 10.87 -0.39
C GLU A 364 -1.71 10.61 -0.24
N CYS A 365 -2.41 10.38 -1.36
CA CYS A 365 -3.78 9.89 -1.42
C CYS A 365 -3.77 8.55 -2.17
N ARG A 366 -4.33 7.50 -1.56
CA ARG A 366 -4.47 6.19 -2.20
C ARG A 366 -5.71 6.16 -3.07
N ILE A 367 -5.52 6.19 -4.38
CA ILE A 367 -6.64 6.18 -5.33
C ILE A 367 -7.11 4.73 -5.53
N TYR A 368 -8.30 4.44 -5.01
CA TYR A 368 -8.95 3.12 -5.12
C TYR A 368 -10.05 3.12 -6.18
N ALA A 369 -10.24 1.98 -6.83
CA ALA A 369 -11.41 1.68 -7.65
C ALA A 369 -12.61 1.32 -6.74
N GLU A 370 -13.14 2.31 -6.04
CA GLU A 370 -14.25 2.21 -5.09
C GLU A 370 -15.25 3.35 -5.33
N ASP A 371 -16.53 3.09 -5.03
CA ASP A 371 -17.59 4.09 -5.06
C ASP A 371 -17.81 4.70 -3.66
N PRO A 372 -17.30 5.90 -3.37
CA PRO A 372 -17.43 6.50 -2.06
C PRO A 372 -18.88 6.83 -1.68
N ASP A 373 -19.74 7.13 -2.67
CA ASP A 373 -21.15 7.44 -2.44
C ASP A 373 -21.99 6.18 -2.12
N SER A 374 -21.48 5.00 -2.48
CA SER A 374 -22.07 3.71 -2.15
C SER A 374 -21.35 3.01 -0.98
N GLY A 375 -20.82 3.78 -0.01
CA GLY A 375 -20.13 3.23 1.17
C GLY A 375 -18.79 2.58 0.85
N PHE A 376 -18.10 3.06 -0.19
CA PHE A 376 -16.82 2.57 -0.67
C PHE A 376 -16.88 1.10 -1.13
N LEU A 377 -17.94 0.73 -1.83
CA LEU A 377 -18.00 -0.58 -2.48
C LEU A 377 -16.98 -0.63 -3.62
N PRO A 378 -16.26 -1.76 -3.79
CA PRO A 378 -15.37 -1.94 -4.93
C PRO A 378 -16.10 -1.71 -6.26
N SER A 379 -15.43 -1.02 -7.17
CA SER A 379 -15.90 -0.72 -8.52
C SER A 379 -14.97 -1.35 -9.56
N PRO A 380 -14.95 -2.69 -9.65
CA PRO A 380 -14.17 -3.38 -10.67
C PRO A 380 -14.74 -3.08 -12.05
N GLY A 381 -13.89 -3.13 -13.07
CA GLY A 381 -14.31 -2.88 -14.45
C GLY A 381 -13.17 -2.36 -15.30
N ARG A 382 -13.50 -2.01 -16.54
CA ARG A 382 -12.52 -1.55 -17.50
C ARG A 382 -12.28 -0.05 -17.39
N ILE A 383 -11.03 0.35 -17.25
CA ILE A 383 -10.60 1.75 -17.35
C ILE A 383 -10.67 2.15 -18.83
N LEU A 384 -11.61 3.00 -19.19
CA LEU A 384 -11.80 3.46 -20.57
C LEU A 384 -10.84 4.61 -20.91
N GLU A 385 -10.66 5.54 -19.97
CA GLU A 385 -9.74 6.66 -20.07
C GLU A 385 -8.96 6.83 -18.77
N LEU A 386 -7.67 7.11 -18.87
CA LEU A 386 -6.80 7.46 -17.76
C LEU A 386 -5.93 8.64 -18.17
N ARG A 387 -6.08 9.77 -17.46
CA ARG A 387 -5.16 10.91 -17.53
C ARG A 387 -4.65 11.20 -16.13
N THR A 388 -3.36 11.00 -15.94
CA THR A 388 -2.69 11.26 -14.66
C THR A 388 -2.30 12.72 -14.56
N PRO A 389 -2.40 13.34 -13.37
CA PRO A 389 -1.96 14.71 -13.16
C PRO A 389 -0.44 14.83 -13.24
N GLY A 390 0.06 16.04 -13.47
CA GLY A 390 1.49 16.32 -13.54
C GLY A 390 1.86 17.68 -12.97
N GLY A 391 3.06 18.14 -13.33
CA GLY A 391 3.60 19.43 -12.90
C GLY A 391 4.47 19.34 -11.64
N PRO A 392 5.05 20.48 -11.21
CA PRO A 392 6.03 20.53 -10.13
C PRO A 392 5.50 19.91 -8.83
N GLY A 393 6.28 18.97 -8.23
CA GLY A 393 5.96 18.32 -6.96
C GLY A 393 4.76 17.38 -7.00
N ILE A 394 4.34 16.90 -8.18
CA ILE A 394 3.35 15.83 -8.33
C ILE A 394 4.08 14.54 -8.76
N ARG A 395 3.74 13.45 -8.09
CA ARG A 395 4.16 12.08 -8.42
C ARG A 395 2.94 11.18 -8.43
N ASP A 396 2.86 10.30 -9.42
CA ASP A 396 1.81 9.26 -9.54
C ASP A 396 2.49 7.89 -9.67
N ASP A 397 2.41 7.09 -8.61
CA ASP A 397 2.85 5.71 -8.61
C ASP A 397 1.65 4.81 -8.94
N SER A 398 1.53 4.42 -10.21
CA SER A 398 0.37 3.73 -10.74
C SER A 398 0.72 2.41 -11.41
N GLY A 399 -0.13 1.42 -11.21
CA GLY A 399 -0.16 0.16 -11.96
C GLY A 399 -1.23 0.13 -13.04
N ALA A 400 -2.00 1.21 -13.20
CA ALA A 400 -3.12 1.30 -14.12
C ALA A 400 -2.71 1.84 -15.51
N SER A 401 -3.53 1.54 -16.49
CA SER A 401 -3.48 2.14 -17.84
C SER A 401 -4.86 2.09 -18.49
N ALA A 402 -5.14 2.97 -19.45
CA ALA A 402 -6.35 2.86 -20.26
C ALA A 402 -6.42 1.49 -20.95
N GLY A 403 -7.60 0.88 -20.98
CA GLY A 403 -7.87 -0.44 -21.51
C GLY A 403 -7.61 -1.60 -20.53
N LEU A 404 -7.09 -1.33 -19.32
CA LEU A 404 -6.91 -2.34 -18.27
C LEU A 404 -8.22 -2.61 -17.54
N ASP A 405 -8.47 -3.88 -17.21
CA ASP A 405 -9.55 -4.28 -16.33
C ASP A 405 -9.04 -4.32 -14.88
N VAL A 406 -9.72 -3.64 -13.96
CA VAL A 406 -9.46 -3.74 -12.51
C VAL A 406 -10.06 -5.04 -12.00
N PRO A 407 -9.24 -6.02 -11.57
CA PRO A 407 -9.73 -7.34 -11.18
C PRO A 407 -10.36 -7.32 -9.78
N ILE A 408 -11.24 -8.29 -9.51
CA ILE A 408 -11.90 -8.49 -8.22
C ILE A 408 -11.06 -9.30 -7.22
N PHE A 409 -9.92 -9.82 -7.64
CA PHE A 409 -9.11 -10.79 -6.88
C PHE A 409 -8.12 -10.13 -5.93
N TYR A 410 -7.84 -8.85 -6.13
CA TYR A 410 -6.79 -8.11 -5.43
C TYR A 410 -7.31 -6.80 -4.86
N ASP A 411 -6.46 -6.12 -4.09
CA ASP A 411 -6.73 -4.78 -3.61
C ASP A 411 -7.07 -3.84 -4.78
N PRO A 412 -8.15 -3.03 -4.67
CA PRO A 412 -8.60 -2.18 -5.76
C PRO A 412 -7.79 -0.88 -5.92
N MET A 413 -6.66 -0.73 -5.26
CA MET A 413 -5.77 0.43 -5.40
C MET A 413 -5.18 0.47 -6.82
N ILE A 414 -5.44 1.57 -7.52
CA ILE A 414 -4.98 1.79 -8.90
C ILE A 414 -3.77 2.70 -8.95
N SER A 415 -3.62 3.59 -7.96
CA SER A 415 -2.54 4.57 -7.91
C SER A 415 -2.35 5.10 -6.50
N LYS A 416 -1.12 5.58 -6.23
CA LYS A 416 -0.78 6.49 -5.13
C LYS A 416 -0.46 7.83 -5.76
N LEU A 417 -1.27 8.83 -5.45
CA LEU A 417 -1.04 10.21 -5.88
C LEU A 417 -0.34 10.96 -4.75
N ILE A 418 0.82 11.53 -5.04
CA ILE A 418 1.64 12.24 -4.07
C ILE A 418 1.80 13.70 -4.52
N ALA A 419 1.62 14.64 -3.58
CA ALA A 419 1.91 16.06 -3.77
C ALA A 419 2.92 16.52 -2.73
N TRP A 420 4.00 17.15 -3.19
CA TRP A 420 5.02 17.79 -2.36
C TRP A 420 5.05 19.29 -2.58
N ALA A 421 5.26 20.06 -1.53
CA ALA A 421 5.51 21.51 -1.59
C ALA A 421 6.42 21.95 -0.44
N GLY A 422 6.85 23.22 -0.45
CA GLY A 422 7.69 23.80 0.60
C GLY A 422 7.02 23.87 1.99
N ASP A 423 5.68 23.77 2.04
CA ASP A 423 4.89 23.70 3.28
C ASP A 423 3.57 22.94 3.06
N ARG A 424 2.88 22.61 4.16
CA ARG A 424 1.63 21.83 4.15
C ARG A 424 0.46 22.51 3.41
N PRO A 425 0.16 23.81 3.64
CA PRO A 425 -0.91 24.48 2.91
C PRO A 425 -0.74 24.42 1.39
N HIS A 426 0.48 24.63 0.88
CA HIS A 426 0.77 24.49 -0.54
C HIS A 426 0.72 23.04 -1.03
N ALA A 427 1.11 22.06 -0.20
CA ALA A 427 0.97 20.64 -0.53
C ALA A 427 -0.51 20.25 -0.68
N ILE A 428 -1.39 20.71 0.23
CA ILE A 428 -2.85 20.51 0.14
C ILE A 428 -3.41 21.15 -1.15
N GLN A 429 -3.06 22.40 -1.44
CA GLN A 429 -3.52 23.08 -2.67
C GLN A 429 -3.06 22.33 -3.93
N ARG A 430 -1.82 21.85 -3.94
CA ARG A 430 -1.24 21.08 -5.04
C ARG A 430 -1.94 19.74 -5.22
N MET A 431 -2.22 19.04 -4.14
CA MET A 431 -2.97 17.78 -4.16
C MET A 431 -4.39 17.98 -4.70
N ARG A 432 -5.10 19.00 -4.22
CA ARG A 432 -6.46 19.34 -4.72
C ARG A 432 -6.46 19.66 -6.22
N ARG A 433 -5.47 20.43 -6.71
CA ARG A 433 -5.31 20.66 -8.14
C ARG A 433 -5.09 19.35 -8.90
N ALA A 434 -4.19 18.50 -8.40
CA ALA A 434 -3.86 17.23 -9.03
C ALA A 434 -5.08 16.29 -9.09
N LEU A 435 -5.88 16.19 -8.02
CA LEU A 435 -7.10 15.39 -7.99
C LEU A 435 -8.13 15.85 -9.05
N ARG A 436 -8.27 17.16 -9.29
CA ARG A 436 -9.16 17.71 -10.31
C ARG A 436 -8.68 17.49 -11.74
N GLU A 437 -7.37 17.34 -11.94
CA GLU A 437 -6.76 16.99 -13.22
C GLU A 437 -6.78 15.48 -13.49
N TYR A 438 -6.98 14.65 -12.43
CA TYR A 438 -6.94 13.20 -12.52
C TYR A 438 -8.25 12.66 -13.09
N VAL A 439 -8.20 12.16 -14.31
CA VAL A 439 -9.38 11.59 -14.98
C VAL A 439 -9.26 10.08 -15.04
N VAL A 440 -10.26 9.40 -14.48
CA VAL A 440 -10.45 7.95 -14.58
C VAL A 440 -11.88 7.71 -15.04
N ALA A 441 -12.07 7.21 -16.24
CA ALA A 441 -13.39 6.89 -16.78
C ALA A 441 -13.58 5.38 -16.92
N GLY A 442 -14.82 4.90 -16.78
CA GLY A 442 -15.22 3.51 -16.88
C GLY A 442 -15.43 2.81 -15.54
N ILE A 443 -14.84 3.33 -14.47
CA ILE A 443 -15.00 2.86 -13.09
C ILE A 443 -15.24 4.03 -12.14
N LYS A 444 -15.76 3.75 -10.94
CA LYS A 444 -15.80 4.72 -9.85
C LYS A 444 -14.48 4.71 -9.08
N THR A 445 -14.08 5.87 -8.53
CA THR A 445 -12.85 6.03 -7.75
C THR A 445 -13.07 6.87 -6.51
N THR A 446 -12.11 6.80 -5.58
CA THR A 446 -12.08 7.62 -4.36
C THR A 446 -11.69 9.08 -4.57
N ILE A 447 -11.42 9.53 -5.81
CA ILE A 447 -11.00 10.92 -6.11
C ILE A 447 -11.97 11.98 -5.55
N PRO A 448 -13.31 11.88 -5.71
CA PRO A 448 -14.23 12.87 -5.15
C PRO A 448 -14.21 12.94 -3.62
N PHE A 449 -14.01 11.80 -2.97
CA PHE A 449 -13.85 11.74 -1.52
C PHE A 449 -12.61 12.51 -1.05
N PHE A 450 -11.48 12.40 -1.75
CA PHE A 450 -10.25 13.12 -1.37
C PHE A 450 -10.37 14.63 -1.62
N ASP A 451 -11.00 15.11 -2.73
CA ASP A 451 -11.20 16.56 -2.94
C ASP A 451 -12.05 17.16 -1.82
N TRP A 452 -13.07 16.43 -1.34
CA TRP A 452 -13.85 16.82 -0.16
C TRP A 452 -13.01 16.80 1.13
N LEU A 453 -12.29 15.72 1.42
CA LEU A 453 -11.54 15.56 2.67
C LEU A 453 -10.48 16.65 2.84
N LEU A 454 -9.78 16.99 1.77
CA LEU A 454 -8.75 18.03 1.77
C LEU A 454 -9.30 19.47 1.96
N ASP A 455 -10.62 19.64 1.94
CA ASP A 455 -11.32 20.90 2.23
C ASP A 455 -11.91 20.93 3.65
N GLU A 456 -11.95 19.78 4.33
CA GLU A 456 -12.49 19.71 5.69
C GLU A 456 -11.63 20.51 6.68
N PRO A 457 -12.23 21.43 7.46
CA PRO A 457 -11.48 22.33 8.35
C PRO A 457 -10.56 21.61 9.32
N ALA A 458 -11.02 20.48 9.89
CA ALA A 458 -10.21 19.73 10.84
C ALA A 458 -9.00 19.05 10.17
N PHE A 459 -9.14 18.61 8.91
CA PHE A 459 -8.00 18.11 8.14
C PHE A 459 -7.01 19.24 7.83
N VAL A 460 -7.50 20.37 7.32
CA VAL A 460 -6.66 21.54 7.00
C VAL A 460 -5.86 22.03 8.21
N GLU A 461 -6.49 22.07 9.38
CA GLU A 461 -5.86 22.48 10.64
C GLU A 461 -5.02 21.38 11.30
N GLY A 462 -5.01 20.15 10.77
CA GLY A 462 -4.27 19.03 11.33
C GLY A 462 -4.87 18.47 12.63
N ARG A 463 -6.16 18.72 12.88
CA ARG A 463 -6.90 18.24 14.06
C ARG A 463 -7.62 16.92 13.76
N PHE A 464 -6.87 15.85 13.60
CA PHE A 464 -7.41 14.52 13.32
C PHE A 464 -6.67 13.43 14.13
N HIS A 465 -7.26 12.27 14.20
CA HIS A 465 -6.80 11.08 14.92
C HIS A 465 -7.32 9.83 14.20
N THR A 466 -6.98 8.64 14.67
CA THR A 466 -7.28 7.38 13.97
C THR A 466 -8.76 7.08 13.75
N THR A 467 -9.68 7.68 14.53
CA THR A 467 -11.13 7.52 14.37
C THR A 467 -11.80 8.72 13.69
N TYR A 468 -11.04 9.78 13.37
CA TYR A 468 -11.57 11.02 12.80
C TYR A 468 -12.38 10.78 11.53
N LEU A 469 -11.86 9.98 10.60
CA LEU A 469 -12.53 9.77 9.31
C LEU A 469 -13.87 9.04 9.48
N ASP A 470 -13.95 8.04 10.35
CA ASP A 470 -15.20 7.34 10.62
C ASP A 470 -16.24 8.30 11.26
N GLU A 471 -15.81 9.21 12.13
CA GLU A 471 -16.66 10.22 12.78
C GLU A 471 -17.24 11.21 11.75
N VAL A 472 -16.40 11.78 10.87
CA VAL A 472 -16.88 12.75 9.87
C VAL A 472 -17.71 12.12 8.76
N LEU A 473 -17.40 10.88 8.36
CA LEU A 473 -18.21 10.12 7.40
C LEU A 473 -19.59 9.80 7.97
N ALA A 474 -19.68 9.43 9.24
CA ALA A 474 -20.96 9.23 9.92
C ALA A 474 -21.78 10.53 9.98
N ALA A 475 -21.13 11.66 10.27
CA ALA A 475 -21.78 12.98 10.32
C ALA A 475 -22.30 13.46 8.93
N ARG A 476 -21.70 13.01 7.84
CA ARG A 476 -22.18 13.31 6.46
C ARG A 476 -23.54 12.68 6.17
N ASN A 477 -23.91 11.62 6.85
CA ASN A 477 -25.20 10.95 6.70
C ASN A 477 -25.55 10.62 5.23
N GLY A 478 -24.57 10.08 4.48
CA GLY A 478 -24.76 9.64 3.10
C GLY A 478 -24.83 10.73 2.04
N ARG A 479 -24.48 12.00 2.36
CA ARG A 479 -24.39 13.06 1.35
C ARG A 479 -23.32 12.73 0.30
N PRO A 480 -23.59 12.89 -1.00
CA PRO A 480 -22.62 12.65 -2.06
C PRO A 480 -21.34 13.48 -1.90
N PHE A 481 -20.19 12.95 -2.34
CA PHE A 481 -18.91 13.67 -2.31
C PHE A 481 -18.75 14.63 -3.49
N GLY A 482 -19.44 14.40 -4.60
CA GLY A 482 -19.51 15.28 -5.75
C GLY A 482 -20.95 15.57 -6.10
N GLU A 483 -21.42 16.80 -5.90
CA GLU A 483 -22.66 17.28 -6.48
C GLU A 483 -22.29 18.01 -7.77
N ALA A 484 -22.77 17.49 -8.91
CA ALA A 484 -22.70 18.25 -10.14
C ALA A 484 -23.62 19.48 -9.99
N SER A 485 -23.15 20.67 -10.36
CA SER A 485 -24.06 21.81 -10.44
C SER A 485 -25.12 21.54 -11.51
N ALA A 486 -26.32 22.12 -11.37
CA ALA A 486 -27.41 21.98 -12.36
C ALA A 486 -26.93 22.29 -13.78
N ASP A 487 -26.04 23.29 -13.93
CA ASP A 487 -25.44 23.65 -15.21
C ASP A 487 -24.56 22.54 -15.81
N VAL A 488 -23.82 21.81 -14.97
CA VAL A 488 -22.99 20.67 -15.41
C VAL A 488 -23.85 19.47 -15.80
N GLU A 489 -24.95 19.21 -15.08
CA GLU A 489 -25.91 18.16 -15.43
C GLU A 489 -26.62 18.48 -16.76
N GLU A 490 -27.01 19.74 -16.97
CA GLU A 490 -27.60 20.18 -18.23
C GLU A 490 -26.62 20.06 -19.40
N LEU A 491 -25.37 20.52 -19.23
CA LEU A 491 -24.31 20.33 -20.22
C LEU A 491 -24.04 18.88 -20.55
N ALA A 492 -24.01 17.99 -19.54
CA ALA A 492 -23.84 16.57 -19.73
C ALA A 492 -25.02 15.95 -20.51
N ALA A 493 -26.26 16.34 -20.19
CA ALA A 493 -27.44 15.90 -20.90
C ALA A 493 -27.41 16.36 -22.38
N ILE A 494 -27.02 17.60 -22.64
CA ILE A 494 -26.86 18.15 -24.00
C ILE A 494 -25.77 17.38 -24.75
N ALA A 495 -24.62 17.11 -24.13
CA ALA A 495 -23.53 16.35 -24.75
C ALA A 495 -23.95 14.92 -25.12
N VAL A 496 -24.67 14.21 -24.24
CA VAL A 496 -25.21 12.87 -24.51
C VAL A 496 -26.23 12.91 -25.64
N ALA A 497 -27.13 13.90 -25.65
CA ALA A 497 -28.11 14.06 -26.73
C ALA A 497 -27.44 14.34 -28.09
N LEU A 498 -26.42 15.20 -28.11
CA LEU A 498 -25.63 15.48 -29.31
C LEU A 498 -24.87 14.24 -29.80
N GLN A 499 -24.24 13.49 -28.91
CA GLN A 499 -23.53 12.27 -29.26
C GLN A 499 -24.49 11.20 -29.83
N ALA A 500 -25.67 11.04 -29.22
CA ALA A 500 -26.71 10.14 -29.75
C ALA A 500 -27.20 10.59 -31.13
N ALA A 501 -27.40 11.89 -31.34
CA ALA A 501 -27.84 12.43 -32.63
C ALA A 501 -26.76 12.29 -33.72
N LEU A 502 -25.49 12.56 -33.40
CA LEU A 502 -24.36 12.45 -34.33
C LEU A 502 -24.00 10.98 -34.61
N GLY A 503 -24.03 10.10 -33.61
CA GLY A 503 -23.77 8.67 -33.77
C GLY A 503 -24.83 7.97 -34.65
N THR A 504 -26.08 8.42 -34.62
CA THR A 504 -27.11 7.95 -35.55
C THR A 504 -26.89 8.48 -36.97
N ALA A 505 -26.30 9.66 -37.15
CA ALA A 505 -25.95 10.19 -38.47
C ALA A 505 -24.83 9.37 -39.15
N ASP A 506 -23.82 8.95 -38.41
CA ASP A 506 -22.75 8.07 -38.94
C ASP A 506 -23.27 6.66 -39.31
N ALA A 507 -24.21 6.11 -38.54
CA ALA A 507 -24.84 4.84 -38.84
C ALA A 507 -25.73 4.91 -40.10
N ILE A 508 -26.38 6.04 -40.37
CA ILE A 508 -27.18 6.27 -41.56
C ILE A 508 -26.28 6.50 -42.80
N SER A 509 -25.14 7.16 -42.64
CA SER A 509 -24.16 7.36 -43.73
C SER A 509 -23.47 6.07 -44.13
N ALA A 510 -23.29 5.10 -43.24
CA ALA A 510 -22.73 3.78 -43.54
C ALA A 510 -23.72 2.81 -44.21
N ALA A 511 -25.01 3.15 -44.27
CA ALA A 511 -26.08 2.32 -44.81
C ALA A 511 -26.45 2.62 -46.27
N THR A 512 -25.65 3.39 -47.03
CA THR A 512 -25.86 3.58 -48.48
C THR A 512 -25.25 2.39 -49.24
N PRO A 513 -26.05 1.57 -49.90
CA PRO A 513 -25.52 0.40 -50.61
C PRO A 513 -24.86 0.82 -51.92
N ALA A 514 -23.54 0.70 -52.00
CA ALA A 514 -22.85 0.69 -53.27
C ALA A 514 -23.16 -0.63 -54.00
N ASN A 515 -24.07 -0.56 -54.94
CA ASN A 515 -24.39 -1.60 -55.89
C ASN A 515 -23.13 -1.97 -56.70
N ARG A 516 -22.51 -3.13 -56.44
CA ARG A 516 -21.69 -3.83 -57.43
C ARG A 516 -21.90 -5.33 -57.28
N ALA A 517 -22.61 -5.83 -58.29
CA ALA A 517 -22.77 -7.24 -58.57
C ALA A 517 -21.43 -7.94 -58.75
N TYR A 518 -21.25 -9.07 -58.04
CA TYR A 518 -20.37 -10.14 -58.51
C TYR A 518 -21.06 -11.50 -58.31
N VAL A 519 -21.05 -12.29 -59.38
CA VAL A 519 -21.79 -13.51 -59.62
C VAL A 519 -21.20 -14.69 -58.85
N ALA A 520 -22.07 -15.46 -58.26
CA ALA A 520 -22.13 -16.86 -57.86
C ALA A 520 -20.86 -17.77 -57.84
N ASN A 521 -20.66 -18.51 -56.75
CA ASN A 521 -20.96 -19.96 -56.77
C ASN A 521 -21.04 -20.57 -55.36
N PRO A 522 -21.89 -21.58 -55.10
CA PRO A 522 -22.24 -22.05 -53.79
C PRO A 522 -21.53 -23.34 -53.42
N SER A 523 -21.05 -23.47 -52.17
CA SER A 523 -20.95 -24.78 -51.50
C SER A 523 -20.90 -24.65 -49.98
N SER A 524 -21.95 -25.15 -49.37
CA SER A 524 -22.08 -25.91 -48.14
C SER A 524 -21.19 -25.55 -46.91
N ALA A 525 -21.77 -24.86 -45.94
CA ALA A 525 -21.60 -25.15 -44.50
C ALA A 525 -22.76 -24.54 -43.71
N LYS A 526 -23.42 -25.37 -42.91
CA LYS A 526 -24.56 -25.00 -42.06
C LYS A 526 -24.12 -24.05 -40.93
N PRO A 527 -24.91 -23.03 -40.55
CA PRO A 527 -24.64 -22.22 -39.37
C PRO A 527 -25.05 -22.99 -38.12
N VAL A 528 -24.12 -23.10 -37.17
CA VAL A 528 -24.42 -23.49 -35.78
C VAL A 528 -24.85 -22.23 -35.05
N HIS A 529 -26.11 -22.16 -34.66
CA HIS A 529 -26.60 -21.15 -33.74
C HIS A 529 -26.16 -21.51 -32.31
N PRO A 530 -25.51 -20.61 -31.54
CA PRO A 530 -25.40 -20.78 -30.09
C PRO A 530 -26.74 -20.41 -29.47
N SER A 531 -27.28 -21.33 -28.67
CA SER A 531 -28.48 -21.18 -27.86
C SER A 531 -28.29 -20.06 -26.82
N VAL A 532 -29.24 -19.11 -26.83
CA VAL A 532 -29.42 -18.11 -25.80
C VAL A 532 -30.15 -18.80 -24.63
N ASP A 533 -29.37 -19.35 -23.67
CA ASP A 533 -29.91 -19.71 -22.36
C ASP A 533 -28.76 -19.67 -21.35
N SER A 534 -28.82 -18.66 -20.52
CA SER A 534 -28.37 -18.52 -19.14
C SER A 534 -27.81 -17.12 -18.81
N ILE A 535 -28.70 -16.14 -18.79
CA ILE A 535 -28.45 -14.91 -18.00
C ILE A 535 -28.75 -15.29 -16.55
N GLN A 536 -27.73 -15.60 -15.78
CA GLN A 536 -27.85 -15.72 -14.34
C GLN A 536 -28.03 -14.32 -13.70
N PRO A 537 -28.89 -14.17 -12.71
CA PRO A 537 -29.17 -12.87 -12.11
C PRO A 537 -27.95 -12.30 -11.36
N LEU A 538 -27.73 -11.00 -11.56
CA LEU A 538 -26.65 -10.13 -11.04
C LEU A 538 -26.41 -10.14 -9.50
N GLY A 539 -27.04 -11.04 -8.75
CA GLY A 539 -26.96 -11.11 -7.29
C GLY A 539 -25.84 -12.00 -6.70
N ARG A 540 -25.34 -12.98 -7.44
CA ARG A 540 -24.40 -13.97 -6.89
C ARG A 540 -22.95 -13.51 -6.80
N TRP A 541 -22.49 -12.62 -7.65
CA TRP A 541 -21.13 -12.12 -7.61
C TRP A 541 -20.89 -11.13 -6.45
N LYS A 542 -21.91 -10.36 -6.04
CA LYS A 542 -21.82 -9.46 -4.87
C LYS A 542 -21.57 -10.21 -3.56
N SER A 543 -22.17 -11.39 -3.42
CA SER A 543 -21.94 -12.25 -2.24
C SER A 543 -20.62 -13.02 -2.31
N ALA A 544 -20.17 -13.42 -3.51
CA ALA A 544 -18.86 -14.08 -3.71
C ALA A 544 -17.71 -13.11 -3.48
N ALA A 545 -17.74 -11.91 -4.07
CA ALA A 545 -16.73 -10.86 -3.86
C ALA A 545 -16.65 -10.42 -2.38
N ARG A 546 -17.80 -10.36 -1.68
CA ARG A 546 -17.84 -10.04 -0.24
C ARG A 546 -17.31 -11.17 0.63
N ALA A 547 -17.53 -12.43 0.24
CA ALA A 547 -17.02 -13.60 0.97
C ALA A 547 -15.53 -13.84 0.73
N GLU A 548 -15.01 -13.58 -0.48
CA GLU A 548 -13.59 -13.76 -0.81
C GLU A 548 -12.74 -12.54 -0.42
N GLY A 549 -13.23 -11.31 -0.59
CA GLY A 549 -12.55 -10.10 -0.11
C GLY A 549 -12.43 -10.05 1.42
N LEU A 550 -13.35 -10.71 2.14
CA LEU A 550 -13.29 -10.85 3.60
C LEU A 550 -12.43 -12.04 4.07
N ARG A 551 -12.03 -12.96 3.18
CA ARG A 551 -11.16 -14.11 3.51
C ARG A 551 -9.68 -13.86 3.25
N ASN A 552 -9.33 -12.77 2.57
CA ASN A 552 -7.96 -12.50 2.11
C ASN A 552 -7.37 -11.21 2.71
N LEU A 553 -7.96 -10.68 3.78
CA LEU A 553 -7.41 -9.60 4.61
C LEU A 553 -6.91 -10.17 5.93
#